data_52b4a8812fa45dd8fe6b90f2d6fb37bd
#
_entry.id   52b4a8812fa45dd8fe6b90f2d6fb37bd
#
_cell.length_a   1.000
_cell.length_b   1.000
_cell.length_c   1.000
_cell.angle_alpha   90.00
_cell.angle_beta   90.00
_cell.angle_gamma   90.00
#
_symmetry.space_group_name_H-M   'P 1'
#
loop_
_entity.id
_entity.type
_entity.pdbx_description
1 polymer ?
#
loop_
_entity_poly.entity_id
_entity_poly.type
_entity_poly.pdbx_seq_one_letter_code
_entity_poly.pdbx_strand_id
1 'polypeptide(L)'
;AAAFANSDYLQALVQGRQLSEKQRGEVGAKLAALTGLPLQRVLDLNLRINTDDFEMLLLAAEGKRIGKLDGQVAVPVPKADKPYSSRDDPSLIVNTDIRKDYVGKYFTNTLQFPATGLYRGVNFDVNGRWQWASMDAYLGYYSVVPDLEKAIKENAHLKLLTAGGMYDLATALYATQYLLNHADIPKERATVLAFPTGHSIFENEDELAKLAAAVRNFVQSASKD
;
A
#
# COMPACT_ATOMS: atom_id res chain seq x y z
N ALA A 1 12.02 11.88 4.45
CA ALA A 1 11.97 10.43 4.65
C ALA A 1 12.74 9.71 3.53
N ALA A 2 12.34 9.83 2.24
CA ALA A 2 12.93 9.07 1.12
C ALA A 2 14.46 9.22 1.00
N ALA A 3 15.00 10.44 1.10
CA ALA A 3 16.45 10.65 1.05
C ALA A 3 17.19 9.86 2.15
N PHE A 4 16.67 9.88 3.37
CA PHE A 4 17.23 9.11 4.48
C PHE A 4 17.09 7.59 4.27
N ALA A 5 15.96 7.14 3.74
CA ALA A 5 15.74 5.72 3.43
C ALA A 5 16.74 5.19 2.40
N ASN A 6 17.11 6.02 1.41
CA ASN A 6 18.05 5.66 0.33
C ASN A 6 19.54 5.86 0.68
N SER A 7 19.85 6.37 1.85
CA SER A 7 21.22 6.63 2.28
C SER A 7 21.52 5.96 3.63
N ASP A 8 21.50 6.70 4.71
CA ASP A 8 21.96 6.27 6.03
C ASP A 8 21.19 5.06 6.55
N TYR A 9 19.87 5.02 6.32
CA TYR A 9 19.06 3.89 6.77
C TYR A 9 19.35 2.60 5.99
N LEU A 10 19.47 2.67 4.66
CA LEU A 10 19.85 1.52 3.84
C LEU A 10 21.22 0.97 4.26
N GLN A 11 22.19 1.85 4.45
CA GLN A 11 23.53 1.46 4.92
C GLN A 11 23.49 0.79 6.30
N ALA A 12 22.69 1.35 7.21
CA ALA A 12 22.50 0.77 8.53
C ALA A 12 21.87 -0.64 8.46
N LEU A 13 20.88 -0.85 7.59
CA LEU A 13 20.27 -2.16 7.39
C LEU A 13 21.26 -3.20 6.83
N VAL A 14 22.15 -2.77 5.93
CA VAL A 14 23.20 -3.63 5.34
C VAL A 14 24.25 -4.01 6.40
N GLN A 15 24.69 -3.05 7.23
CA GLN A 15 25.67 -3.28 8.28
C GLN A 15 25.13 -4.17 9.42
N GLY A 16 23.85 -4.03 9.74
CA GLY A 16 23.20 -4.85 10.77
C GLY A 16 23.94 -4.81 12.11
N ARG A 17 24.46 -5.95 12.59
CA ARG A 17 25.19 -6.06 13.86
C ARG A 17 26.58 -5.40 13.85
N GLN A 18 27.08 -4.96 12.72
CA GLN A 18 28.35 -4.23 12.62
C GLN A 18 28.21 -2.76 12.99
N LEU A 19 26.99 -2.24 13.10
CA LEU A 19 26.74 -0.87 13.59
C LEU A 19 27.25 -0.73 15.03
N SER A 20 27.99 0.34 15.29
CA SER A 20 28.25 0.73 16.67
C SER A 20 26.96 1.15 17.38
N GLU A 21 26.90 1.05 18.70
CA GLU A 21 25.73 1.48 19.48
C GLU A 21 25.40 2.95 19.24
N LYS A 22 26.41 3.80 19.02
CA LYS A 22 26.24 5.21 18.68
C LYS A 22 25.51 5.35 17.34
N GLN A 23 25.99 4.73 16.28
CA GLN A 23 25.36 4.76 14.94
C GLN A 23 23.94 4.20 14.96
N ARG A 24 23.74 3.09 15.68
CA ARG A 24 22.44 2.47 15.87
C ARG A 24 21.46 3.43 16.55
N GLY A 25 21.92 4.14 17.58
CA GLY A 25 21.12 5.15 18.28
C GLY A 25 20.78 6.36 17.40
N GLU A 26 21.72 6.87 16.61
CA GLU A 26 21.51 8.01 15.68
C GLU A 26 20.51 7.65 14.58
N VAL A 27 20.65 6.50 13.95
CA VAL A 27 19.70 6.02 12.94
C VAL A 27 18.32 5.75 13.55
N GLY A 28 18.29 5.14 14.74
CA GLY A 28 17.05 4.91 15.50
C GLY A 28 16.31 6.18 15.84
N ALA A 29 17.02 7.22 16.31
CA ALA A 29 16.43 8.53 16.61
C ALA A 29 15.85 9.19 15.35
N LYS A 30 16.52 9.08 14.22
CA LYS A 30 16.02 9.59 12.94
C LYS A 30 14.78 8.85 12.46
N LEU A 31 14.77 7.51 12.59
CA LEU A 31 13.58 6.71 12.30
C LEU A 31 12.41 7.08 13.20
N ALA A 32 12.64 7.18 14.51
CA ALA A 32 11.63 7.59 15.48
C ALA A 32 11.01 8.95 15.11
N ALA A 33 11.84 9.94 14.76
CA ALA A 33 11.38 11.25 14.34
C ALA A 33 10.57 11.23 13.03
N LEU A 34 10.89 10.32 12.09
CA LEU A 34 10.21 10.21 10.80
C LEU A 34 8.93 9.39 10.86
N THR A 35 8.87 8.41 11.76
CA THR A 35 7.73 7.48 11.87
C THR A 35 6.75 7.87 12.97
N GLY A 36 7.15 8.70 13.93
CA GLY A 36 6.36 8.99 15.14
C GLY A 36 6.41 7.89 16.21
N LEU A 37 7.16 6.82 15.97
CA LEU A 37 7.30 5.73 16.94
C LEU A 37 8.25 6.09 18.08
N PRO A 38 8.02 5.60 19.32
CA PRO A 38 8.98 5.76 20.41
C PRO A 38 10.33 5.15 20.04
N LEU A 39 11.42 5.88 20.32
CA LEU A 39 12.79 5.44 20.02
C LEU A 39 13.09 4.04 20.53
N GLN A 40 12.66 3.72 21.75
CA GLN A 40 12.90 2.40 22.33
C GLN A 40 12.28 1.29 21.48
N ARG A 41 11.06 1.51 20.97
CA ARG A 41 10.40 0.53 20.08
C ARG A 41 11.13 0.35 18.76
N VAL A 42 11.64 1.43 18.17
CA VAL A 42 12.46 1.36 16.96
C VAL A 42 13.73 0.54 17.20
N LEU A 43 14.37 0.72 18.36
CA LEU A 43 15.56 -0.04 18.75
C LEU A 43 15.25 -1.51 19.07
N ASP A 44 14.14 -1.80 19.76
CA ASP A 44 13.68 -3.16 20.06
C ASP A 44 13.41 -3.96 18.78
N LEU A 45 12.87 -3.29 17.74
CA LEU A 45 12.66 -3.86 16.41
C LEU A 45 13.93 -3.93 15.55
N ASN A 46 15.08 -3.63 16.15
CA ASN A 46 16.38 -3.63 15.48
C ASN A 46 16.38 -2.79 14.18
N LEU A 47 15.77 -1.63 14.24
CA LEU A 47 15.57 -0.67 13.13
C LEU A 47 14.70 -1.21 11.97
N ARG A 48 14.10 -2.39 12.08
CA ARG A 48 13.30 -3.05 11.04
C ARG A 48 11.82 -2.99 11.37
N ILE A 49 11.21 -1.86 11.07
CA ILE A 49 9.79 -1.62 11.32
C ILE A 49 9.01 -2.20 10.13
N ASN A 50 8.30 -3.30 10.35
CA ASN A 50 7.35 -3.80 9.35
C ASN A 50 6.00 -3.08 9.49
N THR A 51 5.12 -3.29 8.52
CA THR A 51 3.82 -2.62 8.47
C THR A 51 2.93 -2.99 9.66
N ASP A 52 2.90 -4.27 10.04
CA ASP A 52 2.05 -4.75 11.13
C ASP A 52 2.50 -4.16 12.47
N ASP A 53 3.82 -4.08 12.72
CA ASP A 53 4.36 -3.39 13.89
C ASP A 53 4.00 -1.90 13.89
N PHE A 54 4.11 -1.23 12.75
CA PHE A 54 3.78 0.19 12.63
C PHE A 54 2.31 0.45 12.94
N GLU A 55 1.40 -0.34 12.38
CA GLU A 55 -0.05 -0.24 12.62
C GLU A 55 -0.41 -0.33 14.11
N MET A 56 0.26 -1.22 14.83
CA MET A 56 -0.01 -1.48 16.24
C MET A 56 0.68 -0.49 17.17
N LEU A 57 1.83 0.05 16.80
CA LEU A 57 2.69 0.84 17.68
C LEU A 57 2.45 2.34 17.59
N LEU A 58 2.01 2.86 16.44
CA LEU A 58 1.92 4.31 16.20
C LEU A 58 1.04 5.02 17.26
N LEU A 59 -0.11 4.46 17.56
CA LEU A 59 -1.07 5.02 18.53
C LEU A 59 -1.23 4.14 19.78
N ALA A 60 -0.25 3.29 20.08
CA ALA A 60 -0.31 2.37 21.22
C ALA A 60 -0.49 3.09 22.56
N ALA A 61 0.12 4.27 22.75
CA ALA A 61 -0.04 5.09 23.95
C ALA A 61 -1.49 5.57 24.17
N GLU A 62 -2.28 5.65 23.09
CA GLU A 62 -3.72 5.98 23.14
C GLU A 62 -4.61 4.75 23.24
N GLY A 63 -4.04 3.54 23.29
CA GLY A 63 -4.78 2.29 23.24
C GLY A 63 -5.46 2.04 21.89
N LYS A 64 -4.93 2.62 20.81
CA LYS A 64 -5.46 2.51 19.45
C LYS A 64 -4.47 1.85 18.50
N ARG A 65 -4.99 1.38 17.38
CA ARG A 65 -4.24 0.95 16.19
C ARG A 65 -4.78 1.65 14.94
N ILE A 66 -3.97 1.70 13.90
CA ILE A 66 -4.37 2.26 12.60
C ILE A 66 -4.69 1.15 11.59
N GLY A 67 -5.33 1.54 10.48
CA GLY A 67 -5.64 0.63 9.38
C GLY A 67 -4.48 0.46 8.40
N LYS A 68 -4.40 -0.72 7.76
CA LYS A 68 -3.41 -1.04 6.73
C LYS A 68 -3.78 -0.44 5.38
N LEU A 69 -5.06 -0.54 5.00
CA LEU A 69 -5.54 0.06 3.74
C LEU A 69 -5.68 1.58 3.87
N ASP A 70 -5.89 2.10 5.07
CA ASP A 70 -5.89 3.54 5.33
C ASP A 70 -5.34 3.84 6.71
N GLY A 71 -4.12 4.34 6.77
CA GLY A 71 -3.45 4.75 8.00
C GLY A 71 -4.11 5.92 8.74
N GLN A 72 -5.10 6.60 8.14
CA GLN A 72 -5.90 7.65 8.78
C GLN A 72 -7.03 7.06 9.64
N VAL A 73 -7.41 5.81 9.40
CA VAL A 73 -8.42 5.11 10.21
C VAL A 73 -7.78 4.61 11.50
N ALA A 74 -8.27 5.09 12.64
CA ALA A 74 -7.79 4.68 13.96
C ALA A 74 -8.94 4.13 14.80
N VAL A 75 -8.73 2.96 15.40
CA VAL A 75 -9.72 2.32 16.27
C VAL A 75 -9.07 1.84 17.56
N PRO A 76 -9.84 1.70 18.68
CA PRO A 76 -9.34 1.05 19.89
C PRO A 76 -8.81 -0.35 19.58
N VAL A 77 -7.70 -0.73 20.21
CA VAL A 77 -7.21 -2.11 20.15
C VAL A 77 -8.25 -3.01 20.83
N PRO A 78 -8.84 -3.99 20.14
CA PRO A 78 -9.79 -4.89 20.76
C PRO A 78 -9.11 -5.70 21.87
N LYS A 79 -9.81 -5.89 22.98
CA LYS A 79 -9.43 -6.85 24.01
C LYS A 79 -9.69 -8.25 23.45
N ALA A 80 -8.78 -8.77 22.67
CA ALA A 80 -8.96 -10.04 21.99
C ALA A 80 -8.03 -11.09 22.57
N ASP A 81 -8.58 -12.27 22.85
CA ASP A 81 -7.80 -13.46 23.21
C ASP A 81 -7.12 -14.11 21.98
N LYS A 82 -7.21 -13.49 20.82
CA LYS A 82 -6.67 -13.99 19.55
C LYS A 82 -5.62 -13.04 18.98
N PRO A 83 -4.56 -13.56 18.36
CA PRO A 83 -3.62 -12.74 17.60
C PRO A 83 -4.34 -11.93 16.51
N TYR A 84 -3.87 -10.71 16.29
CA TYR A 84 -4.34 -9.87 15.19
C TYR A 84 -4.12 -10.56 13.83
N SER A 85 -5.08 -10.43 12.95
CA SER A 85 -5.01 -10.92 11.58
C SER A 85 -5.33 -9.77 10.62
N SER A 86 -4.81 -9.81 9.39
CA SER A 86 -5.15 -8.85 8.34
C SER A 86 -6.65 -8.79 8.01
N ARG A 87 -7.41 -9.82 8.40
CA ARG A 87 -8.88 -9.84 8.28
C ARG A 87 -9.57 -8.89 9.26
N ASP A 88 -8.86 -8.53 10.34
CA ASP A 88 -9.35 -7.64 11.39
C ASP A 88 -8.94 -6.18 11.13
N ASP A 89 -8.43 -5.86 9.94
CA ASP A 89 -8.03 -4.51 9.55
C ASP A 89 -9.23 -3.56 9.62
N PRO A 90 -9.16 -2.48 10.42
CA PRO A 90 -10.30 -1.58 10.62
C PRO A 90 -10.71 -0.87 9.33
N SER A 91 -9.77 -0.56 8.46
CA SER A 91 -10.06 0.10 7.18
C SER A 91 -10.70 -0.87 6.17
N LEU A 92 -10.44 -2.16 6.28
CA LEU A 92 -11.07 -3.19 5.45
C LEU A 92 -12.51 -3.46 5.89
N ILE A 93 -12.77 -3.57 7.20
CA ILE A 93 -14.09 -3.94 7.75
C ILE A 93 -15.13 -2.90 7.39
N VAL A 94 -14.85 -1.63 7.67
CA VAL A 94 -15.77 -0.52 7.40
C VAL A 94 -16.18 -0.50 5.92
N ASN A 95 -15.22 -0.60 5.02
CA ASN A 95 -15.48 -0.55 3.58
C ASN A 95 -16.25 -1.78 3.07
N THR A 96 -15.97 -2.95 3.63
CA THR A 96 -16.59 -4.20 3.17
C THR A 96 -18.08 -4.27 3.50
N ASP A 97 -18.50 -3.80 4.67
CA ASP A 97 -19.89 -3.89 5.10
C ASP A 97 -20.78 -2.89 4.35
N ILE A 98 -20.32 -1.66 4.17
CA ILE A 98 -21.03 -0.65 3.36
C ILE A 98 -21.20 -1.13 1.92
N ARG A 99 -20.15 -1.69 1.32
CA ARG A 99 -20.20 -2.18 -0.07
C ARG A 99 -21.14 -3.37 -0.23
N LYS A 100 -21.21 -4.28 0.72
CA LYS A 100 -22.16 -5.41 0.68
C LYS A 100 -23.59 -4.94 0.55
N ASP A 101 -24.00 -4.01 1.41
CA ASP A 101 -25.37 -3.54 1.45
C ASP A 101 -25.74 -2.73 0.21
N TYR A 102 -24.83 -1.85 -0.21
CA TYR A 102 -25.05 -1.02 -1.40
C TYR A 102 -25.11 -1.85 -2.68
N VAL A 103 -24.14 -2.73 -2.91
CA VAL A 103 -24.06 -3.54 -4.12
C VAL A 103 -25.25 -4.50 -4.20
N GLY A 104 -25.62 -5.16 -3.10
CA GLY A 104 -26.80 -6.02 -3.05
C GLY A 104 -28.08 -5.29 -3.44
N LYS A 105 -28.30 -4.10 -2.87
CA LYS A 105 -29.46 -3.25 -3.20
C LYS A 105 -29.42 -2.74 -4.64
N TYR A 106 -28.26 -2.37 -5.14
CA TYR A 106 -28.09 -1.92 -6.51
C TYR A 106 -28.42 -3.01 -7.52
N PHE A 107 -27.91 -4.23 -7.33
CA PHE A 107 -28.25 -5.38 -8.17
C PHE A 107 -29.74 -5.68 -8.15
N THR A 108 -30.34 -5.75 -6.96
CA THR A 108 -31.74 -6.14 -6.81
C THR A 108 -32.70 -5.05 -7.27
N ASN A 109 -32.51 -3.80 -6.82
CA ASN A 109 -33.49 -2.74 -6.98
C ASN A 109 -33.29 -1.92 -8.27
N THR A 110 -32.03 -1.72 -8.70
CA THR A 110 -31.71 -0.89 -9.87
C THR A 110 -31.54 -1.72 -11.13
N LEU A 111 -30.76 -2.79 -11.05
CA LEU A 111 -30.51 -3.65 -12.20
C LEU A 111 -31.56 -4.76 -12.35
N GLN A 112 -32.45 -4.92 -11.39
CA GLN A 112 -33.48 -5.99 -11.34
C GLN A 112 -32.88 -7.39 -11.58
N PHE A 113 -31.64 -7.57 -11.15
CA PHE A 113 -30.92 -8.83 -11.28
C PHE A 113 -31.31 -9.75 -10.12
N PRO A 114 -31.80 -10.97 -10.38
CA PRO A 114 -32.19 -11.91 -9.33
C PRO A 114 -30.95 -12.50 -8.65
N ALA A 115 -30.30 -11.70 -7.80
CA ALA A 115 -29.14 -12.17 -7.03
C ALA A 115 -29.60 -13.18 -5.97
N THR A 116 -29.25 -14.44 -6.14
CA THR A 116 -29.60 -15.52 -5.20
C THR A 116 -28.56 -15.74 -4.11
N GLY A 117 -27.45 -15.00 -4.14
CA GLY A 117 -26.33 -15.13 -3.20
C GLY A 117 -25.90 -13.80 -2.56
N LEU A 118 -25.22 -13.91 -1.42
CA LEU A 118 -24.58 -12.76 -0.78
C LEU A 118 -23.41 -12.24 -1.63
N TYR A 119 -23.41 -10.95 -1.91
CA TYR A 119 -22.24 -10.31 -2.50
C TYR A 119 -21.04 -10.37 -1.53
N ARG A 120 -19.92 -10.91 -2.01
CA ARG A 120 -18.69 -10.99 -1.23
C ARG A 120 -17.71 -9.95 -1.75
N GLY A 121 -17.64 -8.80 -1.10
CA GLY A 121 -16.71 -7.72 -1.46
C GLY A 121 -15.25 -8.14 -1.37
N VAL A 122 -14.92 -8.96 -0.35
CA VAL A 122 -13.62 -9.62 -0.19
C VAL A 122 -13.85 -11.10 0.09
N ASN A 123 -13.17 -11.96 -0.64
CA ASN A 123 -13.25 -13.41 -0.46
C ASN A 123 -11.88 -14.01 -0.11
N PHE A 124 -11.60 -14.13 1.18
CA PHE A 124 -10.34 -14.70 1.67
C PHE A 124 -10.16 -16.19 1.32
N ASP A 125 -11.25 -16.91 1.03
CA ASP A 125 -11.14 -18.31 0.59
C ASP A 125 -10.51 -18.41 -0.80
N VAL A 126 -10.80 -17.44 -1.68
CA VAL A 126 -10.14 -17.32 -3.00
C VAL A 126 -8.68 -16.94 -2.81
N ASN A 127 -8.38 -15.96 -1.95
CA ASN A 127 -7.01 -15.57 -1.66
C ASN A 127 -6.18 -16.75 -1.13
N GLY A 128 -6.75 -17.56 -0.21
CA GLY A 128 -6.07 -18.74 0.33
C GLY A 128 -5.84 -19.87 -0.67
N ARG A 129 -6.58 -19.88 -1.79
CA ARG A 129 -6.44 -20.86 -2.87
C ARG A 129 -5.65 -20.34 -4.06
N TRP A 130 -5.18 -19.11 -4.02
CA TRP A 130 -4.39 -18.50 -5.10
C TRP A 130 -3.09 -19.27 -5.31
N GLN A 131 -2.85 -19.67 -6.56
CA GLN A 131 -1.69 -20.51 -6.91
C GLN A 131 -0.50 -19.65 -7.29
N TRP A 132 0.20 -19.15 -6.30
CA TRP A 132 1.40 -18.33 -6.50
C TRP A 132 2.55 -19.10 -7.17
N ALA A 133 2.66 -20.42 -6.89
CA ALA A 133 3.73 -21.28 -7.39
C ALA A 133 3.70 -21.52 -8.91
N SER A 134 2.57 -21.30 -9.57
CA SER A 134 2.45 -21.47 -11.04
C SER A 134 2.95 -20.25 -11.82
N MET A 135 3.41 -19.20 -11.13
CA MET A 135 3.74 -17.90 -11.71
C MET A 135 5.24 -17.64 -11.63
N ASP A 136 6.12 -18.55 -11.99
CA ASP A 136 7.59 -18.38 -12.00
C ASP A 136 8.15 -17.58 -10.81
N ALA A 137 7.51 -17.72 -9.64
CA ALA A 137 7.84 -17.01 -8.42
C ALA A 137 9.13 -17.59 -7.81
N TYR A 138 10.25 -17.31 -8.45
CA TYR A 138 11.54 -17.62 -7.89
C TYR A 138 11.75 -16.77 -6.64
N LEU A 139 12.07 -17.39 -5.51
CA LEU A 139 12.27 -16.73 -4.22
C LEU A 139 11.02 -16.20 -3.49
N GLY A 140 9.82 -16.63 -3.85
CA GLY A 140 8.63 -16.43 -3.02
C GLY A 140 7.84 -15.15 -3.26
N TYR A 141 8.15 -14.38 -4.29
CA TYR A 141 7.28 -13.30 -4.79
C TYR A 141 7.24 -13.28 -6.32
N TYR A 142 6.10 -12.86 -6.86
CA TYR A 142 5.91 -12.67 -8.29
C TYR A 142 6.09 -11.22 -8.68
N SER A 143 6.80 -10.98 -9.79
CA SER A 143 6.97 -9.66 -10.36
C SER A 143 6.47 -9.63 -11.80
N VAL A 144 5.58 -8.68 -12.12
CA VAL A 144 5.09 -8.41 -13.47
C VAL A 144 5.96 -7.36 -14.21
N VAL A 145 7.02 -6.88 -13.59
CA VAL A 145 7.90 -5.84 -14.18
C VAL A 145 8.49 -6.27 -15.50
N PRO A 146 9.01 -7.50 -15.67
CA PRO A 146 9.56 -7.93 -16.96
C PRO A 146 8.53 -7.92 -18.10
N ASP A 147 7.27 -8.27 -17.80
CA ASP A 147 6.19 -8.23 -18.80
C ASP A 147 5.84 -6.79 -19.18
N LEU A 148 5.83 -5.88 -18.21
CA LEU A 148 5.60 -4.46 -18.43
C LEU A 148 6.73 -3.82 -19.25
N GLU A 149 8.00 -4.12 -18.94
CA GLU A 149 9.18 -3.66 -19.69
C GLU A 149 9.11 -4.13 -21.14
N LYS A 150 8.76 -5.40 -21.35
CA LYS A 150 8.55 -5.98 -22.68
C LYS A 150 7.45 -5.24 -23.44
N ALA A 151 6.28 -5.04 -22.83
CA ALA A 151 5.17 -4.34 -23.46
C ALA A 151 5.52 -2.89 -23.84
N ILE A 152 6.24 -2.18 -22.99
CA ILE A 152 6.71 -0.80 -23.23
C ILE A 152 7.76 -0.76 -24.34
N LYS A 153 8.64 -1.76 -24.42
CA LYS A 153 9.64 -1.88 -25.47
C LYS A 153 9.02 -2.20 -26.84
N GLU A 154 8.05 -3.08 -26.87
CA GLU A 154 7.35 -3.50 -28.11
C GLU A 154 6.39 -2.42 -28.64
N ASN A 155 5.89 -1.54 -27.77
CA ASN A 155 5.00 -0.44 -28.15
C ASN A 155 5.60 0.92 -27.74
N ALA A 156 6.16 1.63 -28.74
CA ALA A 156 6.80 2.93 -28.54
C ALA A 156 5.85 4.01 -28.00
N HIS A 157 4.55 3.87 -28.19
CA HIS A 157 3.53 4.84 -27.73
C HIS A 157 2.89 4.48 -26.39
N LEU A 158 3.22 3.30 -25.81
CA LEU A 158 2.67 2.90 -24.50
C LEU A 158 3.24 3.77 -23.41
N LYS A 159 2.36 4.40 -22.64
CA LYS A 159 2.69 5.19 -21.45
C LYS A 159 2.06 4.57 -20.22
N LEU A 160 2.69 4.75 -19.07
CA LEU A 160 2.25 4.22 -17.79
C LEU A 160 1.84 5.36 -16.86
N LEU A 161 0.65 5.24 -16.29
CA LEU A 161 0.18 6.08 -15.20
C LEU A 161 -0.09 5.21 -13.98
N THR A 162 0.56 5.51 -12.88
CA THR A 162 0.28 4.90 -11.57
C THR A 162 -0.26 5.96 -10.61
N ALA A 163 -1.19 5.57 -9.76
CA ALA A 163 -1.75 6.43 -8.73
C ALA A 163 -1.81 5.67 -7.41
N GLY A 164 -1.47 6.32 -6.31
CA GLY A 164 -1.47 5.70 -4.99
C GLY A 164 -1.76 6.68 -3.88
N GLY A 165 -2.31 6.17 -2.78
CA GLY A 165 -2.55 6.92 -1.55
C GLY A 165 -1.30 7.04 -0.69
N MET A 166 -1.10 8.21 -0.08
CA MET A 166 0.04 8.45 0.83
C MET A 166 -0.09 7.70 2.16
N TYR A 167 -1.32 7.32 2.53
CA TYR A 167 -1.64 6.62 3.77
C TYR A 167 -1.96 5.14 3.54
N ASP A 168 -1.72 4.63 2.32
CA ASP A 168 -1.83 3.22 2.00
C ASP A 168 -0.58 2.47 2.49
N LEU A 169 -0.75 1.64 3.51
CA LEU A 169 0.33 0.82 4.07
C LEU A 169 0.35 -0.59 3.45
N ALA A 170 -0.68 -0.98 2.69
CA ALA A 170 -0.75 -2.26 1.99
C ALA A 170 0.04 -2.24 0.67
N THR A 171 -0.13 -1.17 -0.11
CA THR A 171 0.58 -0.94 -1.38
C THR A 171 1.26 0.43 -1.35
N ALA A 172 2.28 0.54 -0.49
CA ALA A 172 2.94 1.81 -0.21
C ALA A 172 3.46 2.50 -1.49
N LEU A 173 3.10 3.76 -1.67
CA LEU A 173 3.45 4.58 -2.83
C LEU A 173 4.96 4.57 -3.14
N TYR A 174 5.79 4.56 -2.09
CA TYR A 174 7.24 4.51 -2.26
C TYR A 174 7.72 3.19 -2.89
N ALA A 175 7.04 2.07 -2.64
CA ALA A 175 7.36 0.80 -3.29
C ALA A 175 7.16 0.87 -4.81
N THR A 176 6.10 1.56 -5.27
CA THR A 176 5.88 1.83 -6.71
C THR A 176 6.97 2.71 -7.29
N GLN A 177 7.36 3.78 -6.60
CA GLN A 177 8.46 4.65 -7.03
C GLN A 177 9.80 3.89 -7.10
N TYR A 178 10.08 3.07 -6.09
CA TYR A 178 11.28 2.23 -6.05
C TYR A 178 11.30 1.25 -7.22
N LEU A 179 10.18 0.57 -7.47
CA LEU A 179 10.05 -0.38 -8.58
C LEU A 179 10.34 0.31 -9.93
N LEU A 180 9.71 1.45 -10.20
CA LEU A 180 9.90 2.18 -11.46
C LEU A 180 11.31 2.74 -11.62
N ASN A 181 12.00 3.07 -10.54
CA ASN A 181 13.40 3.50 -10.58
C ASN A 181 14.38 2.36 -10.94
N HIS A 182 13.96 1.10 -10.82
CA HIS A 182 14.77 -0.09 -11.10
C HIS A 182 14.28 -0.85 -12.33
N ALA A 183 13.18 -0.43 -12.95
CA ALA A 183 12.67 -1.00 -14.18
C ALA A 183 13.32 -0.33 -15.40
N ASP A 184 13.49 -1.10 -16.48
CA ASP A 184 13.95 -0.59 -17.79
C ASP A 184 12.80 0.12 -18.55
N ILE A 185 12.26 1.15 -17.89
CA ILE A 185 11.16 1.97 -18.40
C ILE A 185 11.64 3.42 -18.51
N PRO A 186 11.57 4.05 -19.70
CA PRO A 186 11.91 5.45 -19.86
C PRO A 186 11.10 6.36 -18.93
N LYS A 187 11.77 7.25 -18.21
CA LYS A 187 11.14 8.11 -17.18
C LYS A 187 10.00 8.96 -17.74
N GLU A 188 10.13 9.41 -18.96
CA GLU A 188 9.12 10.23 -19.67
C GLU A 188 7.87 9.44 -20.05
N ARG A 189 7.93 8.11 -19.96
CA ARG A 189 6.80 7.21 -20.25
C ARG A 189 6.08 6.71 -19.00
N ALA A 190 6.60 7.03 -17.81
CA ALA A 190 6.01 6.63 -16.54
C ALA A 190 5.67 7.85 -15.70
N THR A 191 4.43 7.93 -15.22
CA THR A 191 3.94 8.98 -14.31
C THR A 191 3.45 8.35 -13.02
N VAL A 192 3.85 8.91 -11.89
CA VAL A 192 3.39 8.50 -10.55
C VAL A 192 2.64 9.66 -9.92
N LEU A 193 1.40 9.43 -9.53
CA LEU A 193 0.56 10.39 -8.83
C LEU A 193 0.37 9.97 -7.37
N ALA A 194 0.47 10.93 -6.47
CA ALA A 194 0.30 10.74 -5.04
C ALA A 194 -0.93 11.52 -4.56
N PHE A 195 -1.80 10.85 -3.80
CA PHE A 195 -3.00 11.43 -3.23
C PHE A 195 -2.99 11.34 -1.71
N PRO A 196 -3.51 12.34 -0.97
CA PRO A 196 -3.57 12.31 0.49
C PRO A 196 -4.74 11.43 0.98
N THR A 197 -4.77 10.18 0.53
CA THR A 197 -5.80 9.17 0.82
C THR A 197 -5.16 7.86 1.25
N GLY A 198 -5.97 6.91 1.73
CA GLY A 198 -5.61 5.51 1.84
C GLY A 198 -5.64 4.78 0.48
N HIS A 199 -5.82 3.48 0.50
CA HIS A 199 -5.84 2.58 -0.67
C HIS A 199 -6.92 2.96 -1.70
N SER A 200 -8.08 3.41 -1.25
CA SER A 200 -9.20 3.82 -2.10
C SER A 200 -9.23 5.33 -2.30
N ILE A 201 -8.56 5.83 -3.33
CA ILE A 201 -8.61 7.25 -3.73
C ILE A 201 -10.05 7.69 -4.02
N PHE A 202 -10.90 6.76 -4.47
CA PHE A 202 -12.28 6.99 -4.90
C PHE A 202 -13.25 7.34 -3.75
N GLU A 203 -12.87 7.14 -2.51
CA GLU A 203 -13.70 7.40 -1.33
C GLU A 203 -13.69 8.87 -0.90
N ASN A 204 -12.74 9.66 -1.43
CA ASN A 204 -12.68 11.10 -1.24
C ASN A 204 -13.09 11.79 -2.55
N GLU A 205 -14.21 12.52 -2.55
CA GLU A 205 -14.78 13.13 -3.76
C GLU A 205 -13.83 14.15 -4.41
N ASP A 206 -13.10 14.93 -3.62
CA ASP A 206 -12.15 15.92 -4.13
C ASP A 206 -10.95 15.25 -4.80
N GLU A 207 -10.44 14.19 -4.19
CA GLU A 207 -9.30 13.43 -4.73
C GLU A 207 -9.73 12.60 -5.94
N LEU A 208 -10.95 12.06 -5.94
CA LEU A 208 -11.55 11.42 -7.13
C LEU A 208 -11.65 12.41 -8.31
N ALA A 209 -12.07 13.64 -8.07
CA ALA A 209 -12.14 14.66 -9.12
C ALA A 209 -10.75 14.98 -9.70
N LYS A 210 -9.73 15.09 -8.84
CA LYS A 210 -8.32 15.29 -9.25
C LYS A 210 -7.79 14.10 -10.03
N LEU A 211 -8.03 12.88 -9.57
CA LEU A 211 -7.65 11.66 -10.27
C LEU A 211 -8.31 11.59 -11.65
N ALA A 212 -9.62 11.86 -11.73
CA ALA A 212 -10.37 11.86 -12.99
C ALA A 212 -9.83 12.90 -13.99
N ALA A 213 -9.45 14.09 -13.50
CA ALA A 213 -8.81 15.11 -14.33
C ALA A 213 -7.43 14.66 -14.83
N ALA A 214 -6.62 14.08 -13.95
CA ALA A 214 -5.29 13.58 -14.29
C ALA A 214 -5.35 12.44 -15.32
N VAL A 215 -6.28 11.49 -15.16
CA VAL A 215 -6.49 10.40 -16.12
C VAL A 215 -6.93 10.95 -17.49
N ARG A 216 -7.87 11.89 -17.54
CA ARG A 216 -8.26 12.53 -18.80
C ARG A 216 -7.08 13.20 -19.51
N ASN A 217 -6.29 13.97 -18.77
CA ASN A 217 -5.10 14.62 -19.32
C ASN A 217 -4.06 13.61 -19.83
N PHE A 218 -3.87 12.53 -19.08
CA PHE A 218 -2.97 11.46 -19.46
C PHE A 218 -3.42 10.79 -20.77
N VAL A 219 -4.69 10.41 -20.89
CA VAL A 219 -5.25 9.80 -22.10
C VAL A 219 -5.13 10.76 -23.29
N GLN A 220 -5.46 12.05 -23.11
CA GLN A 220 -5.32 13.06 -24.16
C GLN A 220 -3.87 13.27 -24.62
N SER A 221 -2.91 13.21 -23.68
CA SER A 221 -1.48 13.33 -24.02
C SER A 221 -0.95 12.08 -24.75
N ALA A 222 -1.44 10.90 -24.35
CA ALA A 222 -1.03 9.64 -24.97
C ALA A 222 -1.62 9.44 -26.39
N SER A 223 -2.74 10.13 -26.69
CA SER A 223 -3.40 10.02 -28.01
C SER A 223 -2.83 10.98 -29.06
N LYS A 224 -1.87 11.84 -28.70
CA LYS A 224 -1.29 12.83 -29.62
C LYS A 224 0.06 12.37 -30.24
N ASP A 225 0.61 11.30 -29.74
CA ASP A 225 1.85 10.63 -30.21
C ASP A 225 1.47 9.41 -31.05
#